data_91d2c778a9e3b680c4a44fe3434433ec
#
_entry.id   91d2c778a9e3b680c4a44fe3434433ec
#
_cell.length_a   1.000
_cell.length_b   1.000
_cell.length_c   1.000
_cell.angle_alpha   90.00
_cell.angle_beta   90.00
_cell.angle_gamma   90.00
#
_symmetry.space_group_name_H-M   'P 1'
#
loop_
_entity.id
_entity.type
_entity.pdbx_description
1 polymer ?
#
loop_
_entity_poly.entity_id
_entity_poly.type
_entity_poly.pdbx_seq_one_letter_code
_entity_poly.pdbx_strand_id
1 'polypeptide(L)' 'NPKVYKALRDQLAAVLGELRRMEAGGGVDDELLATIRLITMTLDGMKED' A
#
# COMPACT_ATOMS: atom_id res chain seq x y z
N ASN A 1 -9.98 -3.75 17.50
CA ASN A 1 -11.29 -3.89 16.83
C ASN A 1 -11.08 -4.40 15.41
N PRO A 2 -11.56 -5.61 15.10
CA PRO A 2 -11.36 -6.22 13.78
C PRO A 2 -11.90 -5.39 12.62
N LYS A 3 -12.99 -4.66 12.86
CA LYS A 3 -13.58 -3.83 11.80
C LYS A 3 -12.68 -2.66 11.45
N VAL A 4 -12.08 -2.03 12.46
CA VAL A 4 -11.18 -0.90 12.22
C VAL A 4 -9.91 -1.38 11.53
N TYR A 5 -9.36 -2.48 11.98
CA TYR A 5 -8.17 -3.09 11.39
C TYR A 5 -8.39 -3.40 9.90
N LYS A 6 -9.52 -4.03 9.60
CA LYS A 6 -9.85 -4.39 8.24
C LYS A 6 -10.04 -3.16 7.36
N ALA A 7 -10.69 -2.14 7.89
CA ALA A 7 -10.90 -0.90 7.15
C ALA A 7 -9.57 -0.22 6.83
N LEU A 8 -8.65 -0.18 7.80
CA LEU A 8 -7.33 0.38 7.57
C LEU A 8 -6.56 -0.39 6.51
N ARG A 9 -6.61 -1.71 6.59
CA ARG A 9 -5.95 -2.56 5.61
C ARG A 9 -6.51 -2.31 4.21
N ASP A 10 -7.83 -2.21 4.09
CA ASP A 10 -8.46 -1.98 2.80
C ASP A 10 -8.08 -0.62 2.23
N GLN A 11 -7.98 0.40 3.10
CA GLN A 11 -7.54 1.73 2.69
C GLN A 11 -6.10 1.70 2.17
N LEU A 12 -5.22 1.02 2.90
CA LEU A 12 -3.83 0.90 2.47
C LEU A 12 -3.72 0.17 1.13
N ALA A 13 -4.51 -0.87 0.95
CA ALA A 13 -4.51 -1.63 -0.31
C ALA A 13 -4.96 -0.74 -1.47
N ALA A 14 -5.96 0.10 -1.25
CA ALA A 14 -6.44 1.01 -2.29
C ALA A 14 -5.37 2.03 -2.67
N VAL A 15 -4.72 2.61 -1.66
CA VAL A 15 -3.65 3.58 -1.90
C VAL A 15 -2.49 2.92 -2.64
N LEU A 16 -2.12 1.72 -2.23
CA LEU A 16 -1.04 0.99 -2.89
C LEU A 16 -1.37 0.72 -4.35
N GLY A 17 -2.61 0.38 -4.64
CA GLY A 17 -3.05 0.16 -6.02
C GLY A 17 -2.87 1.40 -6.89
N GLU A 18 -3.24 2.57 -6.34
CA GLU A 18 -3.06 3.83 -7.04
C GLU A 18 -1.58 4.13 -7.29
N LEU A 19 -0.75 3.93 -6.28
CA LEU A 19 0.68 4.18 -6.40
C LEU A 19 1.33 3.26 -7.42
N ARG A 20 0.90 2.02 -7.50
CA ARG A 20 1.42 1.08 -8.48
C ARG A 20 1.06 1.47 -9.90
N ARG A 21 -0.11 2.05 -10.10
CA ARG A 21 -0.48 2.57 -11.41
C ARG A 21 0.43 3.73 -11.82
N MET A 22 0.74 4.61 -10.87
CA MET A 22 1.66 5.71 -11.12
C MET A 22 3.05 5.19 -11.48
N GLU A 23 3.49 4.16 -10.77
CA GLU A 23 4.77 3.54 -11.04
C GLU A 23 4.82 2.97 -12.46
N ALA A 24 3.76 2.26 -12.84
CA ALA A 24 3.68 1.66 -14.17
C ALA A 24 3.70 2.71 -15.26
N GLY A 25 3.17 3.91 -14.97
CA GLY A 25 3.20 5.02 -15.92
C GLY A 25 4.52 5.78 -15.96
N GLY A 26 5.47 5.41 -15.10
CA GLY A 26 6.78 6.05 -15.08
C GLY A 26 6.81 7.40 -14.38
N GLY A 27 5.79 7.73 -13.61
CA GLY A 27 5.67 9.02 -12.95
C GLY A 27 6.15 9.07 -11.52
N VAL A 28 7.04 8.16 -11.12
CA VAL A 28 7.49 8.10 -9.73
C VAL A 28 9.00 8.26 -9.65
N ASP A 29 9.44 8.91 -8.55
CA ASP A 29 10.85 9.04 -8.25
C ASP A 29 11.28 8.00 -7.22
N ASP A 30 12.56 8.04 -6.81
CA ASP A 30 13.11 7.05 -5.88
C ASP A 30 12.43 7.10 -4.52
N GLU A 31 12.07 8.30 -4.05
CA GLU A 31 11.38 8.45 -2.76
C GLU A 31 10.01 7.76 -2.80
N LEU A 32 9.28 7.97 -3.88
CA LEU A 32 7.96 7.36 -4.01
C LEU A 32 8.07 5.86 -4.14
N LEU A 33 9.10 5.38 -4.85
CA LEU A 33 9.34 3.93 -4.94
C LEU A 33 9.60 3.33 -3.56
N ALA A 34 10.38 4.03 -2.71
CA ALA A 34 10.63 3.57 -1.35
C ALA A 34 9.33 3.52 -0.55
N THR A 35 8.45 4.52 -0.73
CA THR A 35 7.17 4.56 -0.06
C THR A 35 6.30 3.39 -0.49
N ILE A 36 6.27 3.09 -1.78
CA ILE A 36 5.51 1.95 -2.31
C ILE A 36 5.97 0.66 -1.68
N ARG A 37 7.28 0.47 -1.55
CA ARG A 37 7.85 -0.73 -0.92
C ARG A 37 7.48 -0.82 0.54
N LEU A 38 7.52 0.30 1.27
CA LEU A 38 7.14 0.32 2.68
C LEU A 38 5.68 -0.07 2.87
N ILE A 39 4.79 0.48 2.05
CA ILE A 39 3.38 0.16 2.13
C ILE A 39 3.15 -1.32 1.79
N THR A 40 3.85 -1.82 0.78
CA THR A 40 3.76 -3.24 0.42
C THR A 40 4.16 -4.13 1.58
N MET A 41 5.27 -3.81 2.25
CA MET A 41 5.74 -4.58 3.40
C MET A 41 4.76 -4.50 4.56
N THR A 42 4.19 -3.32 4.79
CA THR A 42 3.22 -3.13 5.86
C THR A 42 1.98 -3.98 5.63
N LEU A 43 1.46 -3.95 4.41
CA LEU A 43 0.29 -4.76 4.06
C LEU A 43 0.58 -6.25 4.17
N ASP A 44 1.78 -6.65 3.76
CA ASP A 44 2.17 -8.05 3.83
C ASP A 44 2.22 -8.54 5.27
N GLY A 45 2.57 -7.65 6.21
CA GLY A 45 2.57 -7.96 7.63
C GLY A 45 1.20 -7.91 8.27
N MET A 46 0.22 -7.28 7.62
CA MET A 46 -1.15 -7.16 8.12
C MET A 46 -1.98 -8.32 7.60
N LYS A 47 -1.69 -9.50 8.09
CA LYS A 47 -2.40 -10.68 7.62
C LYS A 47 -3.70 -10.86 8.38
N GLU A 48 -4.66 -11.37 7.65
CA GLU A 48 -5.95 -11.71 8.21
C GLU A 48 -5.86 -13.10 8.81
N ASP A 49 -6.28 -13.22 10.06
CA ASP A 49 -6.29 -14.51 10.72
C ASP A 49 -7.67 -15.12 10.72
#